data_dfca25d198c11133ef52f722a88f4253
#
_entry.id   dfca25d198c11133ef52f722a88f4253
#
_cell.length_a   1.000
_cell.length_b   1.000
_cell.length_c   1.000
_cell.angle_alpha   90.00
_cell.angle_beta   90.00
_cell.angle_gamma   90.00
#
_symmetry.space_group_name_H-M   'P 1'
#
loop_
_entity.id
_entity.type
_entity.pdbx_description
1 polymer ?
#
loop_
_entity_poly.entity_id
_entity_poly.type
_entity_poly.pdbx_seq_one_letter_code
_entity_poly.pdbx_strand_id
1 'polypeptide(L)'
;MKRSKTTNITWIILLWIILILCLIFWLKWNKKSEWDFAIIPHFMLDSEKVDKFYDFLKNEYYNGWEPEKIILISPNHFHTQTKEIQTICKSANVSYNSNTRKLSSELSDLWIKCDKNGEIFESWWDNLKTNEHWIWEHFQRINKYFSWAIIFPIISPCFQLSAVESILTKLKNLNWNILVIASVDFAHYQNEQQTLQHDQKSIETLKSMTLNQSEFIDWIDADCPVCLYLLQSLASQKWKKAELRYRDSSSTILNQDMWAENTSRIFMWYK
;
A
#
# COMPACT_ATOMS: atom_id res chain seq x y z
N MET A 1 -27.36 -30.64 57.51
CA MET A 1 -26.68 -29.58 56.73
C MET A 1 -26.79 -29.93 55.24
N LYS A 2 -27.70 -29.28 54.50
CA LYS A 2 -27.77 -29.43 53.02
C LYS A 2 -26.76 -28.49 52.37
N ARG A 3 -25.63 -28.99 51.88
CA ARG A 3 -24.70 -28.22 51.07
C ARG A 3 -25.40 -27.88 49.76
N SER A 4 -25.47 -26.59 49.49
CA SER A 4 -26.10 -25.99 48.31
C SER A 4 -25.46 -26.51 47.01
N LYS A 5 -26.25 -27.16 46.15
CA LYS A 5 -25.85 -27.56 44.81
C LYS A 5 -25.63 -26.37 43.84
N THR A 6 -26.00 -25.16 44.26
CA THR A 6 -25.93 -23.93 43.48
C THR A 6 -24.50 -23.41 43.25
N THR A 7 -23.57 -23.68 44.19
CA THR A 7 -22.17 -23.23 44.09
C THR A 7 -21.40 -23.92 42.95
N ASN A 8 -21.73 -25.17 42.61
CA ASN A 8 -21.01 -25.90 41.57
C ASN A 8 -21.34 -25.40 40.14
N ILE A 9 -22.59 -24.98 39.91
CA ILE A 9 -23.04 -24.50 38.60
C ILE A 9 -22.35 -23.17 38.25
N THR A 10 -22.22 -22.27 39.21
CA THR A 10 -21.57 -20.96 39.01
C THR A 10 -20.10 -21.12 38.65
N TRP A 11 -19.37 -22.03 39.28
CA TRP A 11 -17.97 -22.33 38.95
C TRP A 11 -17.80 -22.95 37.58
N ILE A 12 -18.72 -23.82 37.15
CA ILE A 12 -18.69 -24.42 35.82
C ILE A 12 -18.91 -23.35 34.74
N ILE A 13 -19.86 -22.45 34.91
CA ILE A 13 -20.12 -21.34 34.00
C ILE A 13 -18.89 -20.42 33.90
N LEU A 14 -18.28 -20.08 35.04
CA LEU A 14 -17.08 -19.23 35.05
C LEU A 14 -15.92 -19.88 34.34
N LEU A 15 -15.71 -21.18 34.50
CA LEU A 15 -14.66 -21.95 33.77
C LEU A 15 -14.91 -21.95 32.27
N TRP A 16 -16.14 -22.10 31.81
CA TRP A 16 -16.48 -22.03 30.39
C TRP A 16 -16.24 -20.63 29.79
N ILE A 17 -16.58 -19.57 30.54
CA ILE A 17 -16.30 -18.19 30.09
C ILE A 17 -14.80 -17.96 29.97
N ILE A 18 -14.01 -18.40 30.94
CA ILE A 18 -12.55 -18.30 30.91
C ILE A 18 -11.97 -19.09 29.70
N LEU A 19 -12.45 -20.32 29.49
CA LEU A 19 -12.01 -21.13 28.34
C LEU A 19 -12.36 -20.47 26.99
N ILE A 20 -13.54 -19.91 26.86
CA ILE A 20 -13.95 -19.18 25.65
C ILE A 20 -13.08 -17.94 25.45
N LEU A 21 -12.82 -17.16 26.51
CA LEU A 21 -11.93 -16.00 26.44
C LEU A 21 -10.49 -16.40 26.09
N CYS A 22 -9.97 -17.48 26.66
CA CYS A 22 -8.66 -18.02 26.31
C CYS A 22 -8.60 -18.52 24.87
N LEU A 23 -9.67 -19.17 24.38
CA LEU A 23 -9.75 -19.61 22.98
C LEU A 23 -9.81 -18.42 22.02
N ILE A 24 -10.61 -17.40 22.32
CA ILE A 24 -10.67 -16.15 21.54
C ILE A 24 -9.30 -15.46 21.55
N PHE A 25 -8.64 -15.40 22.69
CA PHE A 25 -7.29 -14.82 22.82
C PHE A 25 -6.26 -15.65 22.04
N TRP A 26 -6.33 -16.99 22.13
CA TRP A 26 -5.46 -17.90 21.41
C TRP A 26 -5.66 -17.81 19.89
N LEU A 27 -6.91 -17.74 19.42
CA LEU A 27 -7.24 -17.54 18.00
C LEU A 27 -6.77 -16.17 17.50
N LYS A 28 -6.87 -15.11 18.31
CA LYS A 28 -6.30 -13.80 18.00
C LYS A 28 -4.77 -13.83 17.95
N TRP A 29 -4.14 -14.52 18.88
CA TRP A 29 -2.67 -14.58 19.01
C TRP A 29 -2.02 -15.43 17.92
N ASN A 30 -2.69 -16.51 17.51
CA ASN A 30 -2.21 -17.40 16.44
C ASN A 30 -2.63 -16.97 15.03
N LYS A 31 -3.20 -15.77 14.86
CA LYS A 31 -3.45 -15.22 13.53
C LYS A 31 -2.08 -15.07 12.83
N LYS A 32 -1.84 -15.89 11.79
CA LYS A 32 -0.66 -15.73 10.93
C LYS A 32 -0.63 -14.28 10.43
N SER A 33 0.56 -13.69 10.37
CA SER A 33 0.74 -12.39 9.74
C SER A 33 0.13 -12.46 8.33
N GLU A 34 -0.85 -11.61 8.10
CA GLU A 34 -1.53 -11.50 6.81
C GLU A 34 -0.95 -10.33 6.05
N TRP A 35 -0.58 -10.58 4.81
CA TRP A 35 -0.13 -9.57 3.90
C TRP A 35 -1.16 -9.41 2.79
N ASP A 36 -1.58 -8.17 2.59
CA ASP A 36 -2.48 -7.79 1.53
C ASP A 36 -1.86 -6.69 0.68
N PHE A 37 -2.30 -6.59 -0.57
CA PHE A 37 -1.64 -5.73 -1.54
C PHE A 37 -2.67 -5.01 -2.37
N ALA A 38 -2.39 -3.74 -2.68
CA ALA A 38 -3.25 -2.92 -3.53
C ALA A 38 -2.42 -1.99 -4.42
N ILE A 39 -2.92 -1.73 -5.62
CA ILE A 39 -2.45 -0.67 -6.49
C ILE A 39 -3.51 0.42 -6.47
N ILE A 40 -3.12 1.63 -6.08
CA ILE A 40 -3.99 2.79 -5.96
C ILE A 40 -3.30 3.96 -6.65
N PRO A 41 -3.87 4.50 -7.71
CA PRO A 41 -3.32 5.65 -8.40
C PRO A 41 -3.17 6.88 -7.51
N HIS A 42 -2.19 7.72 -7.81
CA HIS A 42 -2.01 8.99 -7.12
C HIS A 42 -2.54 10.19 -7.93
N PHE A 43 -2.93 10.00 -9.17
CA PHE A 43 -3.61 11.02 -9.94
C PHE A 43 -5.04 11.21 -9.43
N MET A 44 -5.31 12.37 -8.81
CA MET A 44 -6.51 12.63 -8.02
C MET A 44 -7.66 13.27 -8.80
N LEU A 45 -7.61 13.31 -10.13
CA LEU A 45 -8.77 13.67 -10.92
C LEU A 45 -9.93 12.71 -10.58
N ASP A 46 -11.09 13.24 -10.21
CA ASP A 46 -12.20 12.45 -9.62
C ASP A 46 -11.73 11.62 -8.41
N SER A 47 -11.33 12.30 -7.36
CA SER A 47 -10.83 11.66 -6.13
C SER A 47 -11.86 10.76 -5.42
N GLU A 48 -13.16 10.91 -5.77
CA GLU A 48 -14.25 10.07 -5.23
C GLU A 48 -14.02 8.58 -5.53
N LYS A 49 -13.48 8.25 -6.70
CA LYS A 49 -13.18 6.86 -7.07
C LYS A 49 -12.05 6.27 -6.24
N VAL A 50 -11.04 7.09 -5.93
CA VAL A 50 -9.96 6.71 -5.00
C VAL A 50 -10.55 6.46 -3.61
N ASP A 51 -11.42 7.35 -3.14
CA ASP A 51 -12.10 7.19 -1.85
C ASP A 51 -12.99 5.92 -1.83
N LYS A 52 -13.73 5.62 -2.90
CA LYS A 52 -14.52 4.38 -3.03
C LYS A 52 -13.66 3.13 -2.98
N PHE A 53 -12.44 3.18 -3.52
CA PHE A 53 -11.53 2.03 -3.45
C PHE A 53 -10.98 1.82 -2.05
N TYR A 54 -10.64 2.88 -1.32
CA TYR A 54 -10.28 2.78 0.09
C TYR A 54 -11.43 2.25 0.96
N ASP A 55 -12.66 2.70 0.68
CA ASP A 55 -13.86 2.20 1.35
C ASP A 55 -14.08 0.70 1.07
N PHE A 56 -13.90 0.28 -0.18
CA PHE A 56 -13.92 -1.14 -0.55
C PHE A 56 -12.88 -1.95 0.23
N LEU A 57 -11.63 -1.50 0.28
CA LEU A 57 -10.58 -2.19 1.05
C LEU A 57 -10.99 -2.33 2.53
N LYS A 58 -11.52 -1.26 3.12
CA LYS A 58 -11.93 -1.28 4.53
C LYS A 58 -13.12 -2.18 4.80
N ASN A 59 -14.20 -2.02 4.06
CA ASN A 59 -15.50 -2.58 4.41
C ASN A 59 -15.76 -3.93 3.77
N GLU A 60 -15.43 -4.12 2.50
CA GLU A 60 -15.69 -5.36 1.79
C GLU A 60 -14.56 -6.37 1.95
N TYR A 61 -13.31 -5.90 1.96
CA TYR A 61 -12.15 -6.78 2.00
C TYR A 61 -11.74 -7.11 3.42
N TYR A 62 -11.50 -6.10 4.26
CA TYR A 62 -11.11 -6.31 5.65
C TYR A 62 -12.30 -6.62 6.58
N ASN A 63 -13.53 -6.45 6.13
CA ASN A 63 -14.74 -6.71 6.91
C ASN A 63 -14.68 -6.09 8.32
N GLY A 64 -14.25 -4.83 8.38
CA GLY A 64 -14.08 -4.06 9.63
C GLY A 64 -12.78 -4.30 10.40
N TRP A 65 -11.89 -5.17 9.92
CA TRP A 65 -10.54 -5.33 10.46
C TRP A 65 -9.61 -4.30 9.81
N GLU A 66 -8.68 -3.76 10.56
CA GLU A 66 -7.67 -2.83 10.01
C GLU A 66 -6.30 -3.51 9.97
N PRO A 67 -5.48 -3.24 8.94
CA PRO A 67 -4.07 -3.64 8.96
C PRO A 67 -3.36 -2.92 10.11
N GLU A 68 -2.42 -3.58 10.76
CA GLU A 68 -1.62 -2.95 11.81
C GLU A 68 -0.64 -1.93 11.21
N LYS A 69 -0.15 -2.24 10.02
CA LYS A 69 0.88 -1.47 9.32
C LYS A 69 0.55 -1.37 7.84
N ILE A 70 0.87 -0.22 7.26
CA ILE A 70 0.73 0.03 5.82
C ILE A 70 2.08 0.42 5.26
N ILE A 71 2.58 -0.35 4.30
CA ILE A 71 3.75 0.03 3.50
C ILE A 71 3.21 0.78 2.28
N LEU A 72 3.52 2.06 2.17
CA LEU A 72 3.16 2.90 1.04
C LEU A 72 4.37 3.10 0.14
N ILE A 73 4.34 2.47 -1.04
CA ILE A 73 5.40 2.56 -2.05
C ILE A 73 4.97 3.61 -3.07
N SER A 74 5.81 4.62 -3.28
CA SER A 74 5.56 5.71 -4.21
C SER A 74 6.77 5.93 -5.13
N PRO A 75 6.57 6.41 -6.36
CA PRO A 75 7.64 6.81 -7.24
C PRO A 75 8.41 8.02 -6.69
N ASN A 76 9.65 8.15 -7.14
CA ASN A 76 10.48 9.32 -6.92
C ASN A 76 10.46 10.20 -8.17
N HIS A 77 9.50 11.12 -8.28
CA HIS A 77 9.35 11.98 -9.45
C HIS A 77 10.34 13.14 -9.47
N PHE A 78 10.77 13.64 -8.33
CA PHE A 78 11.52 14.89 -8.22
C PHE A 78 13.02 14.69 -7.99
N HIS A 79 13.42 13.55 -7.44
CA HIS A 79 14.83 13.21 -7.16
C HIS A 79 15.28 12.04 -8.04
N THR A 80 15.13 12.17 -9.35
CA THR A 80 15.37 11.12 -10.36
C THR A 80 16.79 10.56 -10.37
N GLN A 81 17.76 11.27 -9.76
CA GLN A 81 19.14 10.78 -9.61
C GLN A 81 19.30 9.68 -8.55
N THR A 82 18.30 9.49 -7.70
CA THR A 82 18.31 8.45 -6.68
C THR A 82 18.15 7.09 -7.32
N LYS A 83 19.14 6.22 -7.14
CA LYS A 83 19.17 4.86 -7.71
C LYS A 83 18.73 3.78 -6.74
N GLU A 84 18.38 4.15 -5.51
CA GLU A 84 18.08 3.23 -4.43
C GLU A 84 16.70 3.51 -3.83
N ILE A 85 16.06 2.46 -3.35
CA ILE A 85 14.82 2.57 -2.59
C ILE A 85 15.14 3.18 -1.22
N GLN A 86 14.36 4.17 -0.81
CA GLN A 86 14.58 4.94 0.41
C GLN A 86 13.35 4.94 1.32
N THR A 87 13.58 5.17 2.60
CA THR A 87 12.54 5.38 3.62
C THR A 87 12.91 6.55 4.53
N ILE A 88 12.04 6.93 5.45
CA ILE A 88 12.30 7.97 6.44
C ILE A 88 13.39 7.53 7.43
N CYS A 89 14.36 8.41 7.69
CA CYS A 89 15.37 8.20 8.75
C CYS A 89 14.79 8.44 10.14
N LYS A 90 15.32 7.75 11.13
CA LYS A 90 15.02 8.01 12.56
C LYS A 90 15.40 9.41 13.03
N SER A 91 16.43 10.00 12.41
CA SER A 91 16.92 11.35 12.72
C SER A 91 16.12 12.45 12.04
N ALA A 92 15.22 12.13 11.10
CA ALA A 92 14.38 13.12 10.47
C ALA A 92 13.39 13.69 11.50
N ASN A 93 13.53 14.98 11.80
CA ASN A 93 12.59 15.73 12.64
C ASN A 93 11.31 16.03 11.85
N VAL A 94 10.62 14.99 11.41
CA VAL A 94 9.35 15.18 10.72
C VAL A 94 8.37 15.72 11.75
N SER A 95 8.08 17.01 11.67
CA SER A 95 7.13 17.69 12.56
C SER A 95 5.73 17.23 12.23
N TYR A 96 5.11 16.48 13.14
CA TYR A 96 3.73 16.00 13.00
C TYR A 96 2.76 17.00 13.62
N ASN A 97 1.76 17.35 12.87
CA ASN A 97 0.60 18.02 13.44
C ASN A 97 -0.14 17.01 14.35
N SER A 98 -0.65 17.46 15.50
CA SER A 98 -1.25 16.64 16.57
C SER A 98 -2.38 15.69 16.10
N ASN A 99 -2.93 15.90 14.91
CA ASN A 99 -3.97 15.07 14.28
C ASN A 99 -3.44 14.07 13.25
N THR A 100 -2.12 14.03 12.98
CA THR A 100 -1.52 13.10 12.03
C THR A 100 -0.82 11.97 12.78
N ARG A 101 -1.10 10.74 12.37
CA ARG A 101 -0.41 9.58 12.90
C ARG A 101 1.02 9.54 12.43
N LYS A 102 1.82 8.96 13.27
CA LYS A 102 3.25 8.85 13.13
C LYS A 102 3.59 8.02 11.88
N LEU A 103 4.25 8.63 10.90
CA LEU A 103 5.05 7.89 9.94
C LEU A 103 6.15 7.18 10.69
N SER A 104 6.34 5.88 10.45
CA SER A 104 7.35 5.13 11.18
C SER A 104 8.65 5.07 10.41
N SER A 105 9.73 5.34 11.12
CA SER A 105 11.09 5.13 10.64
C SER A 105 11.64 3.72 10.94
N GLU A 106 10.81 2.81 11.45
CA GLU A 106 11.25 1.45 11.80
C GLU A 106 11.88 0.69 10.62
N LEU A 107 11.47 0.99 9.37
CA LEU A 107 12.11 0.41 8.18
C LEU A 107 13.58 0.79 8.05
N SER A 108 14.02 1.92 8.62
CA SER A 108 15.44 2.29 8.63
C SER A 108 16.29 1.31 9.46
N ASP A 109 15.70 0.65 10.44
CA ASP A 109 16.35 -0.40 11.23
C ASP A 109 16.61 -1.67 10.44
N LEU A 110 15.90 -1.86 9.34
CA LEU A 110 16.10 -2.96 8.41
C LEU A 110 17.22 -2.69 7.39
N TRP A 111 18.04 -1.66 7.63
CA TRP A 111 19.13 -1.25 6.72
C TRP A 111 18.63 -0.79 5.34
N ILE A 112 17.39 -0.34 5.25
CA ILE A 112 16.90 0.37 4.08
C ILE A 112 17.52 1.76 4.11
N LYS A 113 18.12 2.16 3.00
CA LYS A 113 18.71 3.51 2.92
C LYS A 113 17.65 4.53 3.25
N CYS A 114 17.99 5.47 4.10
CA CYS A 114 17.06 6.50 4.50
C CYS A 114 17.52 7.87 4.01
N ASP A 115 16.58 8.75 3.78
CA ASP A 115 16.80 10.15 3.47
C ASP A 115 17.27 10.88 4.74
N LYS A 116 18.58 11.05 4.86
CA LYS A 116 19.21 11.64 6.07
C LYS A 116 18.89 13.11 6.26
N ASN A 117 18.69 13.81 5.16
CA ASN A 117 18.43 15.25 5.19
C ASN A 117 16.96 15.56 5.32
N GLY A 118 16.08 14.58 5.18
CA GLY A 118 14.63 14.79 5.15
C GLY A 118 14.13 15.41 3.83
N GLU A 119 15.03 15.73 2.88
CA GLU A 119 14.71 16.52 1.69
C GLU A 119 13.56 15.95 0.87
N ILE A 120 13.46 14.62 0.80
CA ILE A 120 12.37 13.93 0.09
C ILE A 120 11.08 13.97 0.91
N PHE A 121 11.19 13.93 2.25
CA PHE A 121 10.06 13.80 3.15
C PHE A 121 9.74 15.09 3.96
N GLU A 122 10.71 15.96 4.24
CA GLU A 122 10.51 17.21 5.01
C GLU A 122 9.88 18.34 4.17
N SER A 123 10.23 18.38 2.90
CA SER A 123 9.68 19.38 1.99
C SER A 123 8.18 19.26 1.76
N TRP A 124 7.55 18.24 2.28
CA TRP A 124 6.10 18.03 2.19
C TRP A 124 5.28 19.03 2.99
N TRP A 125 5.86 19.57 4.07
CA TRP A 125 5.09 20.40 5.00
C TRP A 125 5.05 21.87 4.66
N ASP A 126 6.14 22.40 4.14
CA ASP A 126 6.30 23.84 3.92
C ASP A 126 6.08 24.32 2.49
N ASN A 127 6.15 23.44 1.49
CA ASN A 127 6.04 23.78 0.07
C ASN A 127 5.27 22.75 -0.75
N LEU A 128 3.97 22.78 -0.71
CA LEU A 128 3.02 21.95 -1.47
C LEU A 128 3.23 21.93 -3.01
N LYS A 129 4.23 22.61 -3.55
CA LYS A 129 4.42 22.78 -5.00
C LYS A 129 5.59 22.02 -5.61
N THR A 130 6.48 21.42 -4.85
CA THR A 130 7.75 20.89 -5.38
C THR A 130 8.14 19.47 -4.97
N ASN A 131 7.32 18.77 -4.20
CA ASN A 131 7.71 17.47 -3.61
C ASN A 131 6.63 16.40 -3.78
N GLU A 132 6.97 15.14 -3.49
CA GLU A 132 6.14 13.94 -3.64
C GLU A 132 4.77 14.06 -2.91
N HIS A 133 3.97 15.07 -3.30
CA HIS A 133 2.66 15.38 -2.71
C HIS A 133 1.68 14.21 -2.79
N TRP A 134 1.91 13.27 -3.69
CA TRP A 134 1.10 12.09 -3.89
C TRP A 134 1.06 11.17 -2.66
N ILE A 135 2.15 11.07 -1.91
CA ILE A 135 2.14 10.32 -0.64
C ILE A 135 1.19 10.99 0.35
N TRP A 136 1.15 12.34 0.38
CA TRP A 136 0.26 13.09 1.26
C TRP A 136 -1.22 12.80 0.98
N GLU A 137 -1.60 12.72 -0.26
CA GLU A 137 -2.96 12.39 -0.66
C GLU A 137 -3.38 10.98 -0.17
N HIS A 138 -2.50 10.01 -0.30
CA HIS A 138 -2.73 8.68 0.27
C HIS A 138 -2.70 8.69 1.79
N PHE A 139 -1.80 9.45 2.40
CA PHE A 139 -1.69 9.56 3.84
C PHE A 139 -2.99 10.06 4.49
N GLN A 140 -3.63 11.08 3.93
CA GLN A 140 -4.92 11.58 4.41
C GLN A 140 -5.99 10.49 4.33
N ARG A 141 -6.06 9.75 3.22
CA ARG A 141 -7.02 8.67 3.03
C ARG A 141 -6.74 7.48 3.94
N ILE A 142 -5.49 7.08 4.08
CA ILE A 142 -5.11 6.04 5.04
C ILE A 142 -5.56 6.41 6.45
N ASN A 143 -5.33 7.65 6.88
CA ASN A 143 -5.80 8.12 8.19
C ASN A 143 -7.32 8.11 8.33
N LYS A 144 -8.05 8.40 7.25
CA LYS A 144 -9.53 8.36 7.24
C LYS A 144 -10.07 6.94 7.32
N TYR A 145 -9.51 6.02 6.55
CA TYR A 145 -10.06 4.67 6.38
C TYR A 145 -9.41 3.64 7.30
N PHE A 146 -8.14 3.76 7.61
CA PHE A 146 -7.36 2.84 8.46
C PHE A 146 -6.75 3.59 9.64
N SER A 147 -7.65 4.05 10.51
CA SER A 147 -7.32 4.99 11.57
C SER A 147 -6.29 4.50 12.58
N TRP A 148 -6.01 3.22 12.68
CA TRP A 148 -5.05 2.61 13.62
C TRP A 148 -3.75 2.15 12.97
N ALA A 149 -3.65 2.12 11.65
CA ALA A 149 -2.47 1.65 10.94
C ALA A 149 -1.27 2.61 11.08
N ILE A 150 -0.10 2.06 11.28
CA ILE A 150 1.16 2.81 11.21
C ILE A 150 1.63 2.79 9.76
N ILE A 151 2.03 3.94 9.22
CA ILE A 151 2.45 4.08 7.82
C ILE A 151 3.97 4.03 7.71
N PHE A 152 4.45 3.20 6.80
CA PHE A 152 5.85 3.04 6.42
C PHE A 152 6.01 3.50 4.97
N PRO A 153 6.43 4.74 4.72
CA PRO A 153 6.63 5.24 3.38
C PRO A 153 7.91 4.68 2.77
N ILE A 154 7.81 4.31 1.51
CA ILE A 154 8.94 3.90 0.66
C ILE A 154 8.89 4.73 -0.61
N ILE A 155 9.98 5.41 -0.92
CA ILE A 155 10.21 6.08 -2.20
C ILE A 155 11.10 5.21 -3.07
N SER A 156 10.68 4.95 -4.28
CA SER A 156 11.35 4.05 -5.21
C SER A 156 11.84 4.78 -6.47
N PRO A 157 13.05 4.47 -6.96
CA PRO A 157 13.44 4.87 -8.31
C PRO A 157 12.51 4.18 -9.32
N CYS A 158 12.06 4.91 -10.35
CA CYS A 158 10.97 4.43 -11.21
C CYS A 158 11.37 3.30 -12.16
N PHE A 159 12.65 3.25 -12.59
CA PHE A 159 13.07 2.38 -13.70
C PHE A 159 14.23 1.42 -13.37
N GLN A 160 14.67 1.32 -12.12
CA GLN A 160 15.81 0.50 -11.74
C GLN A 160 15.40 -0.75 -10.96
N LEU A 161 14.98 -1.81 -11.64
CA LEU A 161 14.51 -3.05 -11.01
C LEU A 161 15.52 -3.72 -10.07
N SER A 162 16.81 -3.57 -10.33
CA SER A 162 17.86 -4.11 -9.44
C SER A 162 17.80 -3.56 -8.01
N ALA A 163 17.17 -2.40 -7.81
CA ALA A 163 16.94 -1.84 -6.48
C ALA A 163 15.99 -2.70 -5.63
N VAL A 164 15.09 -3.47 -6.27
CA VAL A 164 14.09 -4.30 -5.58
C VAL A 164 14.73 -5.45 -4.82
N GLU A 165 15.72 -6.12 -5.39
CA GLU A 165 16.34 -7.31 -4.78
C GLU A 165 16.95 -6.99 -3.41
N SER A 166 17.54 -5.79 -3.28
CA SER A 166 18.17 -5.34 -2.05
C SER A 166 17.19 -5.19 -0.89
N ILE A 167 15.93 -4.84 -1.17
CA ILE A 167 14.91 -4.55 -0.16
C ILE A 167 13.94 -5.72 0.04
N LEU A 168 13.69 -6.52 -1.01
CA LEU A 168 12.74 -7.62 -0.99
C LEU A 168 13.04 -8.62 0.13
N THR A 169 14.33 -8.97 0.30
CA THR A 169 14.78 -9.89 1.35
C THR A 169 14.53 -9.37 2.76
N LYS A 170 14.56 -8.06 2.93
CA LYS A 170 14.34 -7.39 4.22
C LYS A 170 12.85 -7.34 4.55
N LEU A 171 12.04 -6.94 3.59
CA LEU A 171 10.59 -6.78 3.78
C LEU A 171 9.88 -8.13 3.97
N LYS A 172 10.23 -9.16 3.19
CA LYS A 172 9.54 -10.46 3.23
C LYS A 172 9.51 -11.12 4.62
N ASN A 173 10.47 -10.78 5.48
CA ASN A 173 10.61 -11.37 6.81
C ASN A 173 9.84 -10.61 7.90
N LEU A 174 9.17 -9.52 7.56
CA LEU A 174 8.34 -8.79 8.52
C LEU A 174 7.15 -9.68 8.94
N ASN A 175 6.96 -9.82 10.25
CA ASN A 175 5.90 -10.64 10.83
C ASN A 175 4.78 -9.75 11.39
N TRP A 176 4.14 -8.98 10.51
CA TRP A 176 3.07 -8.05 10.83
C TRP A 176 1.85 -8.30 9.95
N ASN A 177 0.68 -7.82 10.36
CA ASN A 177 -0.48 -7.67 9.48
C ASN A 177 -0.28 -6.41 8.64
N ILE A 178 0.01 -6.57 7.37
CA ILE A 178 0.47 -5.49 6.50
C ILE A 178 -0.44 -5.34 5.30
N LEU A 179 -0.83 -4.11 5.00
CA LEU A 179 -1.30 -3.72 3.68
C LEU A 179 -0.15 -3.03 2.93
N VAL A 180 0.24 -3.54 1.79
CA VAL A 180 1.20 -2.89 0.89
C VAL A 180 0.41 -2.16 -0.19
N ILE A 181 0.64 -0.87 -0.32
CA ILE A 181 0.02 -0.02 -1.34
C ILE A 181 1.12 0.46 -2.28
N ALA A 182 1.00 0.17 -3.58
CA ALA A 182 1.76 0.85 -4.62
C ALA A 182 0.93 2.02 -5.16
N SER A 183 1.46 3.22 -4.99
CA SER A 183 0.90 4.47 -5.48
C SER A 183 1.48 4.73 -6.88
N VAL A 184 0.74 4.37 -7.93
CA VAL A 184 1.26 4.35 -9.30
C VAL A 184 0.17 4.72 -10.30
N ASP A 185 0.48 5.63 -11.21
CA ASP A 185 -0.34 5.93 -12.38
C ASP A 185 0.15 5.15 -13.60
N PHE A 186 -0.78 4.89 -14.52
CA PHE A 186 -0.49 4.10 -15.72
C PHE A 186 -0.42 5.01 -16.95
N ALA A 187 -0.52 4.45 -18.12
CA ALA A 187 -0.26 5.09 -19.42
C ALA A 187 -0.48 6.62 -19.45
N HIS A 188 0.57 7.34 -19.88
CA HIS A 188 0.59 8.80 -19.91
C HIS A 188 0.74 9.32 -21.33
N TYR A 189 0.19 10.53 -21.60
CA TYR A 189 0.43 11.31 -22.81
C TYR A 189 0.07 10.60 -24.11
N GLN A 190 -1.01 9.81 -24.11
CA GLN A 190 -1.49 9.02 -25.23
C GLN A 190 -2.98 9.27 -25.46
N ASN A 191 -3.47 9.04 -26.68
CA ASN A 191 -4.91 9.04 -26.91
C ASN A 191 -5.60 7.88 -26.19
N GLU A 192 -6.90 7.99 -25.96
CA GLU A 192 -7.63 7.00 -25.17
C GLU A 192 -7.54 5.58 -25.73
N GLN A 193 -7.52 5.42 -27.07
CA GLN A 193 -7.42 4.09 -27.67
C GLN A 193 -6.05 3.44 -27.38
N GLN A 194 -4.98 4.19 -27.48
CA GLN A 194 -3.63 3.73 -27.13
C GLN A 194 -3.51 3.44 -25.64
N THR A 195 -4.00 4.36 -24.82
CA THR A 195 -4.06 4.21 -23.37
C THR A 195 -4.76 2.91 -22.96
N LEU A 196 -5.91 2.62 -23.57
CA LEU A 196 -6.66 1.39 -23.29
C LEU A 196 -5.86 0.12 -23.66
N GLN A 197 -5.16 0.13 -24.78
CA GLN A 197 -4.33 -1.01 -25.20
C GLN A 197 -3.15 -1.24 -24.25
N HIS A 198 -2.48 -0.18 -23.81
CA HIS A 198 -1.38 -0.24 -22.88
C HIS A 198 -1.83 -0.68 -21.49
N ASP A 199 -2.96 -0.14 -21.02
CA ASP A 199 -3.55 -0.54 -19.74
C ASP A 199 -3.95 -2.01 -19.75
N GLN A 200 -4.53 -2.51 -20.84
CA GLN A 200 -4.90 -3.91 -20.95
C GLN A 200 -3.68 -4.81 -20.82
N LYS A 201 -2.58 -4.47 -21.50
CA LYS A 201 -1.32 -5.20 -21.42
C LYS A 201 -0.75 -5.17 -19.99
N SER A 202 -0.76 -4.01 -19.34
CA SER A 202 -0.34 -3.85 -17.96
C SER A 202 -1.17 -4.69 -17.00
N ILE A 203 -2.50 -4.67 -17.14
CA ILE A 203 -3.43 -5.47 -16.31
C ILE A 203 -3.18 -6.97 -16.49
N GLU A 204 -3.00 -7.45 -17.73
CA GLU A 204 -2.72 -8.86 -18.02
C GLU A 204 -1.39 -9.29 -17.40
N THR A 205 -0.35 -8.46 -17.52
CA THR A 205 0.97 -8.69 -16.92
C THR A 205 0.88 -8.80 -15.39
N LEU A 206 0.14 -7.90 -14.76
CA LEU A 206 -0.06 -7.94 -13.31
C LEU A 206 -0.88 -9.17 -12.88
N LYS A 207 -1.93 -9.52 -13.61
CA LYS A 207 -2.75 -10.72 -13.33
C LYS A 207 -2.00 -12.03 -13.55
N SER A 208 -1.09 -12.09 -14.52
CA SER A 208 -0.27 -13.27 -14.78
C SER A 208 0.76 -13.52 -13.68
N MET A 209 1.00 -12.56 -12.80
CA MET A 209 2.01 -12.61 -11.74
C MET A 209 3.42 -12.87 -12.29
N THR A 210 3.72 -12.42 -13.51
CA THR A 210 5.07 -12.56 -14.06
C THR A 210 6.09 -11.79 -13.22
N LEU A 211 7.25 -12.41 -13.02
CA LEU A 211 8.41 -11.82 -12.35
C LEU A 211 9.64 -11.82 -13.27
N ASN A 212 9.44 -12.07 -14.55
CA ASN A 212 10.48 -11.85 -15.54
C ASN A 212 10.69 -10.33 -15.69
N GLN A 213 11.89 -9.85 -15.33
CA GLN A 213 12.18 -8.41 -15.28
C GLN A 213 12.07 -7.73 -16.64
N SER A 214 12.55 -8.36 -17.72
CA SER A 214 12.46 -7.79 -19.06
C SER A 214 11.02 -7.69 -19.54
N GLU A 215 10.24 -8.76 -19.41
CA GLU A 215 8.83 -8.76 -19.77
C GLU A 215 8.05 -7.74 -18.95
N PHE A 216 8.36 -7.63 -17.65
CA PHE A 216 7.67 -6.71 -16.76
C PHE A 216 7.87 -5.25 -17.20
N ILE A 217 9.11 -4.85 -17.51
CA ILE A 217 9.40 -3.50 -18.01
C ILE A 217 8.78 -3.26 -19.38
N ASP A 218 8.88 -4.22 -20.29
CA ASP A 218 8.40 -4.08 -21.67
C ASP A 218 6.86 -4.03 -21.75
N TRP A 219 6.17 -4.57 -20.77
CA TRP A 219 4.71 -4.74 -20.79
C TRP A 219 3.93 -3.87 -19.83
N ILE A 220 4.61 -3.26 -18.86
CA ILE A 220 4.00 -2.33 -17.91
C ILE A 220 4.23 -0.90 -18.39
N ASP A 221 3.16 -0.22 -18.74
CA ASP A 221 3.16 1.22 -19.01
C ASP A 221 2.64 1.94 -17.77
N ALA A 222 3.57 2.40 -16.96
CA ALA A 222 3.31 3.06 -15.68
C ALA A 222 4.47 4.01 -15.34
N ASP A 223 4.22 4.99 -14.49
CA ASP A 223 5.23 5.93 -14.02
C ASP A 223 6.28 5.31 -13.08
N CYS A 224 5.92 4.21 -12.42
CA CYS A 224 6.85 3.49 -11.55
C CYS A 224 6.75 1.95 -11.71
N PRO A 225 7.28 1.36 -12.78
CA PRO A 225 7.33 -0.09 -12.93
C PRO A 225 8.04 -0.79 -11.76
N VAL A 226 9.06 -0.15 -11.15
CA VAL A 226 9.78 -0.67 -9.98
C VAL A 226 8.88 -0.80 -8.76
N CYS A 227 7.99 0.19 -8.54
CA CYS A 227 7.01 0.13 -7.45
C CYS A 227 6.08 -1.08 -7.60
N LEU A 228 5.58 -1.31 -8.81
CA LEU A 228 4.72 -2.44 -9.14
C LEU A 228 5.46 -3.77 -9.05
N TYR A 229 6.70 -3.82 -9.52
CA TYR A 229 7.52 -5.03 -9.44
C TYR A 229 7.84 -5.43 -8.00
N LEU A 230 8.14 -4.45 -7.13
CA LEU A 230 8.32 -4.70 -5.69
C LEU A 230 7.04 -5.25 -5.06
N LEU A 231 5.91 -4.61 -5.31
CA LEU A 231 4.62 -5.06 -4.80
C LEU A 231 4.29 -6.47 -5.28
N GLN A 232 4.42 -6.74 -6.58
CA GLN A 232 4.13 -8.05 -7.18
C GLN A 232 5.07 -9.15 -6.66
N SER A 233 6.36 -8.82 -6.47
CA SER A 233 7.33 -9.76 -5.91
C SER A 233 6.98 -10.16 -4.47
N LEU A 234 6.54 -9.21 -3.65
CA LEU A 234 6.06 -9.48 -2.30
C LEU A 234 4.74 -10.28 -2.31
N ALA A 235 3.80 -9.92 -3.17
CA ALA A 235 2.51 -10.59 -3.30
C ALA A 235 2.68 -12.05 -3.77
N SER A 236 3.56 -12.30 -4.73
CA SER A 236 3.87 -13.65 -5.21
C SER A 236 4.40 -14.54 -4.09
N GLN A 237 5.28 -14.02 -3.22
CA GLN A 237 5.79 -14.77 -2.06
C GLN A 237 4.71 -15.12 -1.03
N LYS A 238 3.59 -14.41 -1.04
CA LYS A 238 2.43 -14.64 -0.19
C LYS A 238 1.30 -15.39 -0.90
N TRP A 239 1.54 -15.87 -2.14
CA TRP A 239 0.59 -16.61 -2.97
C TRP A 239 -0.68 -15.82 -3.29
N LYS A 240 -0.58 -14.48 -3.31
CA LYS A 240 -1.66 -13.57 -3.63
C LYS A 240 -1.73 -13.33 -5.14
N LYS A 241 -2.95 -13.14 -5.67
CA LYS A 241 -3.20 -12.90 -7.10
C LYS A 241 -3.91 -11.57 -7.32
N ALA A 242 -3.49 -10.85 -8.34
CA ALA A 242 -4.03 -9.55 -8.70
C ALA A 242 -5.44 -9.64 -9.31
N GLU A 243 -6.34 -8.81 -8.83
CA GLU A 243 -7.70 -8.63 -9.40
C GLU A 243 -7.95 -7.15 -9.71
N LEU A 244 -8.44 -6.88 -10.91
CA LEU A 244 -8.86 -5.55 -11.33
C LEU A 244 -10.18 -5.17 -10.66
N ARG A 245 -10.23 -3.97 -10.06
CA ARG A 245 -11.47 -3.39 -9.54
C ARG A 245 -12.02 -2.29 -10.43
N TYR A 246 -11.16 -1.34 -10.80
CA TYR A 246 -11.53 -0.20 -11.65
C TYR A 246 -10.41 0.12 -12.63
N ARG A 247 -10.82 0.71 -13.74
CA ARG A 247 -9.93 1.38 -14.70
C ARG A 247 -10.64 2.62 -15.24
N ASP A 248 -9.94 3.73 -15.32
CA ASP A 248 -10.36 4.93 -16.03
C ASP A 248 -9.14 5.74 -16.51
N SER A 249 -9.40 6.87 -17.13
CA SER A 249 -8.39 7.81 -17.61
C SER A 249 -8.94 9.23 -17.54
N SER A 250 -8.05 10.23 -17.67
CA SER A 250 -8.46 11.63 -17.76
C SER A 250 -9.48 11.83 -18.87
N SER A 251 -9.26 11.22 -20.05
CA SER A 251 -10.16 11.31 -21.20
C SER A 251 -11.56 10.76 -20.88
N THR A 252 -11.63 9.62 -20.21
CA THR A 252 -12.93 9.01 -19.85
C THR A 252 -13.65 9.78 -18.75
N ILE A 253 -12.92 10.31 -17.78
CA ILE A 253 -13.49 11.07 -16.66
C ILE A 253 -14.06 12.41 -17.15
N LEU A 254 -13.30 13.12 -18.01
CA LEU A 254 -13.70 14.43 -18.52
C LEU A 254 -14.60 14.33 -19.76
N ASN A 255 -14.82 13.13 -20.28
CA ASN A 255 -15.57 12.87 -21.50
C ASN A 255 -15.05 13.69 -22.70
N GLN A 256 -13.75 13.80 -22.83
CA GLN A 256 -13.05 14.50 -23.92
C GLN A 256 -11.70 13.86 -24.18
N ASP A 257 -11.20 13.99 -25.44
CA ASP A 257 -9.88 13.46 -25.78
C ASP A 257 -8.78 14.36 -25.24
N MET A 258 -8.07 13.88 -24.26
CA MET A 258 -7.02 14.62 -23.51
C MET A 258 -5.61 14.35 -24.04
N TRP A 259 -5.47 13.84 -25.21
CA TRP A 259 -4.19 13.48 -25.89
C TRP A 259 -2.89 13.74 -25.10
N ALA A 260 -2.51 15.00 -24.96
CA ALA A 260 -1.24 15.42 -24.35
C ALA A 260 -1.21 15.32 -22.81
N GLU A 261 -2.38 15.19 -22.17
CA GLU A 261 -2.53 15.21 -20.72
C GLU A 261 -3.25 13.96 -20.20
N ASN A 262 -3.50 12.97 -21.09
CA ASN A 262 -4.20 11.76 -20.67
C ASN A 262 -3.31 10.94 -19.74
N THR A 263 -3.86 10.62 -18.59
CA THR A 263 -3.27 9.74 -17.58
C THR A 263 -4.29 8.69 -17.22
N SER A 264 -3.93 7.42 -17.24
CA SER A 264 -4.82 6.36 -16.82
C SER A 264 -4.58 5.92 -15.39
N ARG A 265 -5.64 5.38 -14.80
CA ARG A 265 -5.65 4.89 -13.44
C ARG A 265 -6.16 3.46 -13.42
N ILE A 266 -5.41 2.56 -12.78
CA ILE A 266 -5.77 1.16 -12.58
C ILE A 266 -5.78 0.88 -11.09
N PHE A 267 -6.93 0.40 -10.59
CA PHE A 267 -7.12 0.03 -9.20
C PHE A 267 -7.17 -1.50 -9.11
N MET A 268 -6.20 -2.06 -8.42
CA MET A 268 -6.11 -3.50 -8.23
C MET A 268 -5.91 -3.86 -6.77
N TRP A 269 -6.33 -5.06 -6.41
CA TRP A 269 -6.06 -5.66 -5.13
C TRP A 269 -5.60 -7.10 -5.30
N TYR A 270 -4.93 -7.65 -4.31
CA TYR A 270 -4.38 -9.00 -4.39
C TYR A 270 -4.93 -9.84 -3.25
N LYS A 271 -5.56 -10.94 -3.59
CA LYS A 271 -6.16 -11.89 -2.65
C LYS A 271 -5.61 -13.31 -2.77
#